data_03304012fd4c7152403795cad763054b
#
_entry.id   03304012fd4c7152403795cad763054b
#
_cell.length_a   1.000
_cell.length_b   1.000
_cell.length_c   1.000
_cell.angle_alpha   90.00
_cell.angle_beta   90.00
_cell.angle_gamma   90.00
#
_symmetry.space_group_name_H-M   'P 1'
#
loop_
_entity.id
_entity.type
_entity.pdbx_description
1 polymer ?
#
loop_
_entity_poly.entity_id
_entity_poly.type
_entity_poly.pdbx_seq_one_letter_code
_entity_poly.pdbx_strand_id
1 'polypeptide(L)'
;MPSTTHPYSGVFLTPGSGSNRDHSTLXYLENLLHPLPVERFNFXYREDGKPFPPPVXXLVDEVNEAVIKMSNREGIDSKKLILGGRSLGGRVCSMAVAEGLPAXGLILVCYPLHPVKKPEKLRVEHFPDIKVPCLFISGDKDEFGTPEEFSXXLPQIXGPVTRVXLEGKRXDLXGADEXIGXAVXEWLNKX
;
A
#
# COMPACT_ATOMS: atom_id res chain seq x y z
N MET A 1 7.39 8.05 -32.36
CA MET A 1 6.74 8.23 -31.08
C MET A 1 7.57 7.59 -30.00
N PRO A 2 8.19 8.39 -29.17
CA PRO A 2 8.98 7.81 -28.12
C PRO A 2 8.08 7.08 -27.14
N SER A 3 8.32 5.83 -26.97
CA SER A 3 7.64 5.09 -25.96
C SER A 3 8.31 5.42 -24.64
N THR A 4 7.59 6.08 -23.78
CA THR A 4 8.08 6.24 -22.43
C THR A 4 7.91 4.91 -21.75
N THR A 5 9.01 4.23 -21.53
CA THR A 5 8.96 3.00 -20.77
C THR A 5 9.02 3.38 -19.30
N HIS A 6 7.86 3.34 -18.67
CA HIS A 6 7.83 3.50 -17.23
C HIS A 6 8.38 2.24 -16.57
N PRO A 7 8.97 2.36 -15.38
CA PRO A 7 9.40 1.16 -14.68
C PRO A 7 8.23 0.33 -14.15
N TYR A 8 7.03 0.88 -14.16
CA TYR A 8 5.84 0.18 -13.69
C TYR A 8 4.87 -0.05 -14.83
N SER A 9 4.09 -1.13 -14.77
CA SER A 9 3.13 -1.49 -15.80
C SER A 9 1.76 -1.83 -15.24
N GLY A 10 1.58 -1.77 -13.93
CA GLY A 10 0.30 -2.03 -13.32
C GLY A 10 0.38 -1.82 -11.82
N VAL A 11 -0.78 -1.81 -11.19
CA VAL A 11 -0.88 -1.56 -9.76
C VAL A 11 -1.84 -2.56 -9.12
N PHE A 12 -1.45 -3.09 -7.96
CA PHE A 12 -2.25 -4.02 -7.18
C PHE A 12 -2.55 -3.36 -5.84
N LEU A 13 -3.84 -3.22 -5.49
CA LEU A 13 -4.26 -2.48 -4.31
C LEU A 13 -5.14 -3.31 -3.40
N THR A 14 -4.91 -3.18 -2.09
CA THR A 14 -5.61 -3.93 -1.07
C THR A 14 -6.31 -3.02 -0.08
N PRO A 15 -7.41 -3.51 0.54
CA PRO A 15 -8.16 -2.68 1.48
C PRO A 15 -7.72 -2.87 2.93
N GLY A 16 -8.24 -2.01 3.81
CA GLY A 16 -8.04 -2.14 5.24
C GLY A 16 -8.82 -3.30 5.84
N SER A 17 -8.63 -3.54 7.14
CA SER A 17 -9.09 -4.76 7.76
C SER A 17 -10.62 -4.92 7.76
N GLY A 18 -11.36 -3.86 7.97
CA GLY A 18 -12.83 -3.92 7.97
C GLY A 18 -13.45 -3.44 6.69
N SER A 19 -12.65 -3.30 5.64
CA SER A 19 -13.09 -2.71 4.39
C SER A 19 -13.08 -3.74 3.27
N ASN A 20 -13.20 -3.28 2.04
CA ASN A 20 -13.21 -4.18 0.90
C ASN A 20 -12.72 -3.42 -0.33
N ARG A 21 -12.66 -4.12 -1.47
CA ARG A 21 -12.11 -3.57 -2.70
C ARG A 21 -12.87 -2.35 -3.23
N ASP A 22 -14.07 -2.11 -2.74
CA ASP A 22 -14.88 -0.99 -3.20
C ASP A 22 -14.69 0.29 -2.38
N HIS A 23 -13.73 0.33 -1.49
CA HIS A 23 -13.42 1.55 -0.74
C HIS A 23 -13.15 2.69 -1.70
N SER A 24 -13.65 3.88 -1.35
CA SER A 24 -13.60 5.02 -2.28
C SER A 24 -12.19 5.34 -2.77
N THR A 25 -11.21 5.27 -1.90
CA THR A 25 -9.84 5.57 -2.30
C THR A 25 -9.35 4.60 -3.36
N LEU A 26 -9.65 3.33 -3.21
CA LEU A 26 -9.20 2.34 -4.19
C LEU A 26 -9.91 2.54 -5.52
N UNK A 27 -11.06 2.85 -5.49
CA UNK A 27 -11.77 3.09 -6.57
C UNK A 27 -11.37 4.25 -7.28
N TYR A 28 -11.05 5.29 -6.52
CA TYR A 28 -10.55 6.56 -7.05
C TYR A 28 -9.21 6.37 -7.78
N LEU A 29 -8.31 5.64 -7.16
CA LEU A 29 -7.00 5.42 -7.77
C LEU A 29 -7.10 4.62 -9.06
N GLU A 30 -7.97 3.61 -9.11
CA GLU A 30 -8.14 2.87 -10.35
C GLU A 30 -8.60 3.80 -11.48
N ASN A 31 -9.58 4.66 -11.21
CA ASN A 31 -10.05 5.59 -12.23
C ASN A 31 -8.98 6.59 -12.63
N LEU A 32 -8.24 7.10 -11.66
CA LEU A 32 -7.19 8.08 -11.93
C LEU A 32 -6.09 7.51 -12.80
N LEU A 33 -5.74 6.25 -12.59
CA LEU A 33 -4.60 5.64 -13.28
C LEU A 33 -4.97 4.97 -14.59
N HIS A 34 -6.28 4.85 -14.90
CA HIS A 34 -6.72 4.28 -16.16
C HIS A 34 -5.98 4.96 -17.33
N PRO A 35 -5.48 4.26 -18.33
CA PRO A 35 -5.71 2.84 -18.64
C PRO A 35 -4.67 1.87 -18.07
N LEU A 36 -3.84 2.30 -17.13
CA LEU A 36 -2.91 1.40 -16.48
C LEU A 36 -3.70 0.29 -15.78
N PRO A 37 -3.35 -0.98 -15.93
CA PRO A 37 -4.07 -2.04 -15.23
C PRO A 37 -3.97 -1.85 -13.72
N VAL A 38 -5.12 -1.85 -13.06
CA VAL A 38 -5.19 -1.76 -11.60
C VAL A 38 -6.11 -2.88 -11.11
N GLU A 39 -5.59 -3.72 -10.23
CA GLU A 39 -6.44 -4.72 -9.58
C GLU A 39 -6.72 -4.31 -8.16
N ARG A 40 -8.01 -4.23 -7.80
CA ARG A 40 -8.43 -4.01 -6.43
C ARG A 40 -8.80 -5.37 -5.85
N PHE A 41 -8.10 -5.76 -4.79
CA PHE A 41 -8.15 -7.11 -4.24
C PHE A 41 -9.01 -7.19 -2.98
N ASN A 42 -9.71 -8.32 -2.77
CA ASN A 42 -10.37 -8.63 -1.51
C ASN A 42 -9.71 -9.84 -0.87
N PHE A 43 -9.45 -9.72 0.43
CA PHE A 43 -9.02 -10.91 1.17
C PHE A 43 -10.21 -11.86 1.37
N UNK A 44 -9.89 -12.86 1.47
CA UNK A 44 -10.80 -13.84 1.56
C UNK A 44 -11.72 -13.74 2.64
N TYR A 45 -11.15 -13.40 3.91
CA TYR A 45 -12.01 -13.30 5.07
C TYR A 45 -13.11 -12.24 4.88
N ARG A 46 -12.84 -11.20 4.13
CA ARG A 46 -13.87 -10.19 3.84
C ARG A 46 -14.90 -10.69 2.85
N GLU A 47 -14.50 -11.48 1.90
CA GLU A 47 -15.47 -12.08 0.98
C GLU A 47 -16.40 -13.04 1.72
N ASP A 48 -15.90 -13.67 2.78
CA ASP A 48 -16.72 -14.54 3.62
C ASP A 48 -17.56 -13.77 4.63
N GLY A 49 -17.44 -12.45 4.65
CA GLY A 49 -18.23 -11.63 5.55
C GLY A 49 -17.72 -11.56 6.98
N LYS A 50 -16.49 -12.02 7.21
CA LYS A 50 -15.94 -12.02 8.57
C LYS A 50 -15.34 -10.65 8.90
N PRO A 51 -15.57 -10.16 10.12
CA PRO A 51 -15.07 -8.81 10.45
C PRO A 51 -13.60 -8.73 10.80
N PHE A 52 -12.99 -9.84 11.26
CA PHE A 52 -11.62 -9.80 11.75
C PHE A 52 -10.69 -10.66 10.90
N PRO A 53 -9.48 -10.19 10.63
CA PRO A 53 -8.57 -10.94 9.76
C PRO A 53 -7.96 -12.14 10.49
N PRO A 54 -7.55 -13.16 9.71
CA PRO A 54 -6.73 -14.24 10.26
C PRO A 54 -5.33 -13.72 10.56
N PRO A 55 -4.45 -14.56 11.12
CA PRO A 55 -3.06 -14.14 11.31
C PRO A 55 -2.44 -13.62 10.03
N VAL A 56 -1.59 -12.65 10.19
CA VAL A 56 -1.07 -11.90 9.05
C VAL A 56 -0.32 -12.75 8.02
N UNK A 57 0.21 -13.72 8.34
CA UNK A 57 0.84 -14.59 7.56
C UNK A 57 0.02 -15.17 6.51
N UNK A 58 -1.20 -15.41 6.78
CA UNK A 58 -2.10 -15.86 5.98
C UNK A 58 -2.43 -14.96 4.92
N LEU A 59 -2.48 -13.71 5.31
CA LEU A 59 -2.77 -12.65 4.37
C LEU A 59 -1.62 -12.43 3.41
N VAL A 60 -0.41 -12.54 3.90
CA VAL A 60 0.77 -12.44 3.03
C VAL A 60 0.72 -13.50 1.93
N ASP A 61 0.36 -14.72 2.30
CA ASP A 61 0.23 -15.78 1.29
C ASP A 61 -0.84 -15.44 0.26
N GLU A 62 -1.96 -14.86 0.69
CA GLU A 62 -2.99 -14.48 -0.26
C GLU A 62 -2.49 -13.42 -1.24
N VAL A 63 -1.75 -12.44 -0.75
CA VAL A 63 -1.20 -11.41 -1.62
C VAL A 63 -0.21 -12.02 -2.61
N ASN A 64 0.67 -12.90 -2.14
CA ASN A 64 1.61 -13.57 -3.05
C ASN A 64 0.87 -14.27 -4.18
N GLU A 65 -0.16 -15.05 -3.86
CA GLU A 65 -0.92 -15.76 -4.87
C GLU A 65 -1.64 -14.80 -5.81
N ALA A 66 -2.26 -13.76 -5.26
CA ALA A 66 -3.04 -12.85 -6.08
C ALA A 66 -2.17 -12.04 -7.02
N VAL A 67 -0.98 -11.62 -6.56
CA VAL A 67 -0.06 -10.88 -7.42
C VAL A 67 0.44 -11.77 -8.56
N ILE A 68 0.74 -13.03 -8.26
CA ILE A 68 1.16 -13.95 -9.33
C ILE A 68 0.03 -14.15 -10.33
N LYS A 69 -1.21 -14.27 -9.86
CA LYS A 69 -2.34 -14.41 -10.78
C LYS A 69 -2.52 -13.17 -11.65
N MET A 70 -2.39 -11.96 -11.07
CA MET A 70 -2.47 -10.74 -11.87
C MET A 70 -1.34 -10.70 -12.89
N SER A 71 -0.14 -11.03 -12.47
CA SER A 71 1.03 -11.05 -13.34
C SER A 71 0.77 -11.95 -14.56
N ASN A 72 0.27 -13.16 -14.30
CA ASN A 72 0.00 -14.10 -15.39
C ASN A 72 -1.14 -13.62 -16.29
N ARG A 73 -2.22 -13.14 -15.69
CA ARG A 73 -3.39 -12.72 -16.47
C ARG A 73 -3.07 -11.53 -17.36
N GLU A 74 -2.32 -10.57 -16.84
CA GLU A 74 -2.02 -9.34 -17.58
C GLU A 74 -0.75 -9.45 -18.43
N GLY A 75 0.02 -10.52 -18.27
CA GLY A 75 1.30 -10.64 -18.95
C GLY A 75 2.32 -9.63 -18.48
N ILE A 76 2.29 -9.28 -17.20
CA ILE A 76 3.20 -8.28 -16.62
C ILE A 76 4.05 -8.96 -15.55
N ASP A 77 5.38 -8.89 -15.70
CA ASP A 77 6.27 -9.38 -14.65
C ASP A 77 6.00 -8.59 -13.36
N SER A 78 5.91 -9.28 -12.22
CA SER A 78 5.61 -8.58 -10.97
C SER A 78 6.67 -7.56 -10.61
N LYS A 79 7.88 -7.68 -11.14
CA LYS A 79 8.90 -6.63 -10.96
C LYS A 79 8.47 -5.28 -11.54
N LYS A 80 7.43 -5.28 -12.36
CA LYS A 80 6.88 -4.04 -12.92
C LYS A 80 5.56 -3.64 -12.29
N LEU A 81 5.14 -4.32 -11.23
CA LEU A 81 3.92 -3.98 -10.53
C LEU A 81 4.23 -3.12 -9.30
N ILE A 82 3.40 -2.13 -9.10
CA ILE A 82 3.35 -1.39 -7.83
C ILE A 82 2.33 -2.09 -6.96
N LEU A 83 2.70 -2.38 -5.73
CA LEU A 83 1.77 -3.00 -4.78
C LEU A 83 1.44 -2.02 -3.67
N GLY A 84 0.28 -2.17 -3.06
CA GLY A 84 -0.01 -1.31 -1.94
C GLY A 84 -1.43 -1.42 -1.46
N GLY A 85 -1.83 -0.43 -0.70
CA GLY A 85 -3.18 -0.41 -0.19
C GLY A 85 -3.31 0.43 1.05
N ARG A 86 -4.45 0.29 1.69
CA ARG A 86 -4.79 1.05 2.88
C ARG A 86 -4.53 0.23 4.14
N SER A 87 -3.96 0.87 5.14
CA SER A 87 -3.85 0.32 6.49
C SER A 87 -3.32 -1.12 6.44
N LEU A 88 -4.07 -2.10 6.96
CA LEU A 88 -3.65 -3.49 6.98
C LEU A 88 -3.22 -3.99 5.60
N GLY A 89 -3.97 -3.64 4.56
CA GLY A 89 -3.64 -4.12 3.22
C GLY A 89 -2.26 -3.68 2.78
N GLY A 90 -1.95 -2.39 2.97
CA GLY A 90 -0.61 -1.90 2.62
C GLY A 90 0.47 -2.58 3.44
N ARG A 91 0.21 -2.76 4.73
CA ARG A 91 1.16 -3.46 5.59
C ARG A 91 1.45 -4.86 5.08
N VAL A 92 0.39 -5.61 4.72
CA VAL A 92 0.56 -6.97 4.20
C VAL A 92 1.40 -6.97 2.92
N CYS A 93 1.11 -6.02 2.01
CA CYS A 93 1.90 -5.91 0.78
C CYS A 93 3.36 -5.62 1.09
N SER A 94 3.63 -4.74 2.06
CA SER A 94 5.02 -4.44 2.42
C SER A 94 5.73 -5.65 3.00
N MET A 95 5.01 -6.48 3.76
CA MET A 95 5.59 -7.71 4.29
C MET A 95 5.90 -8.71 3.18
N ALA A 96 4.99 -8.85 2.20
CA ALA A 96 5.23 -9.74 1.08
C ALA A 96 6.47 -9.34 0.31
N VAL A 97 6.62 -8.04 0.04
CA VAL A 97 7.80 -7.53 -0.67
C VAL A 97 9.06 -7.76 0.15
N ALA A 98 9.00 -7.52 1.45
CA ALA A 98 10.17 -7.76 2.32
C ALA A 98 10.59 -9.22 2.31
N GLU A 99 9.64 -10.12 2.11
CA GLU A 99 9.94 -11.57 2.07
C GLU A 99 10.37 -12.05 0.70
N GLY A 100 10.40 -11.17 -0.31
CA GLY A 100 10.96 -11.51 -1.60
C GLY A 100 10.01 -11.43 -2.78
N LEU A 101 8.74 -11.05 -2.59
CA LEU A 101 7.84 -10.88 -3.73
C LEU A 101 8.35 -9.74 -4.59
N PRO A 102 8.66 -9.96 -5.87
CA PRO A 102 9.17 -8.87 -6.71
C PRO A 102 8.12 -7.80 -6.93
N ALA A 103 8.56 -6.56 -6.90
CA ALA A 103 7.66 -5.42 -7.12
C ALA A 103 8.49 -4.19 -7.53
N UNK A 104 7.82 -3.12 -8.03
CA UNK A 104 8.42 -2.08 -8.43
C UNK A 104 8.48 -1.12 -7.52
N GLY A 105 7.47 -1.08 -6.58
CA GLY A 105 7.37 -0.10 -5.52
C GLY A 105 6.17 -0.37 -4.64
N LEU A 106 6.04 0.43 -3.58
CA LEU A 106 4.92 0.28 -2.64
C LEU A 106 4.20 1.60 -2.44
N ILE A 107 2.86 1.57 -2.49
CA ILE A 107 2.02 2.70 -2.09
C ILE A 107 1.33 2.33 -0.79
N LEU A 108 1.66 3.05 0.29
CA LEU A 108 1.24 2.69 1.63
C LEU A 108 0.41 3.84 2.22
N VAL A 109 -0.91 3.70 2.14
CA VAL A 109 -1.85 4.71 2.60
C VAL A 109 -2.27 4.39 4.02
N CYS A 110 -2.09 5.33 4.93
CA CYS A 110 -2.37 5.18 6.37
C CYS A 110 -1.79 3.89 6.96
N TYR A 111 -0.49 3.69 6.75
CA TYR A 111 0.20 2.54 7.30
C TYR A 111 0.07 2.52 8.82
N PRO A 112 -0.36 1.39 9.41
CA PRO A 112 -0.58 1.35 10.86
C PRO A 112 0.69 0.95 11.59
N LEU A 113 1.49 1.94 11.99
CA LEU A 113 2.78 1.66 12.67
C LEU A 113 2.58 0.85 13.94
N HIS A 114 1.46 1.06 14.65
CA HIS A 114 1.19 0.36 15.90
C HIS A 114 -0.32 0.39 16.14
N PRO A 115 -0.82 -0.46 17.04
CA PRO A 115 -2.23 -0.35 17.42
C PRO A 115 -2.50 0.99 18.11
N VAL A 116 -3.74 1.41 18.10
CA VAL A 116 -4.14 2.64 18.79
C VAL A 116 -3.73 2.55 20.26
N LYS A 117 -3.08 3.60 20.76
CA LYS A 117 -2.65 3.71 22.16
C LYS A 117 -1.62 2.67 22.60
N LYS A 118 -0.98 2.01 21.65
CA LYS A 118 0.09 1.05 21.98
C LYS A 118 1.31 1.31 21.13
N PRO A 119 1.92 2.50 21.29
CA PRO A 119 3.05 2.87 20.41
C PRO A 119 4.28 1.98 20.58
N GLU A 120 4.33 1.21 21.67
CA GLU A 120 5.45 0.28 21.88
C GLU A 120 5.34 -0.97 21.00
N LYS A 121 4.16 -1.23 20.42
CA LYS A 121 3.97 -2.43 19.59
C LYS A 121 4.14 -2.08 18.12
N LEU A 122 5.36 -1.76 17.73
CA LEU A 122 5.66 -1.33 16.38
C LEU A 122 5.58 -2.48 15.38
N ARG A 123 5.12 -2.17 14.19
CA ARG A 123 4.95 -3.14 13.10
C ARG A 123 5.94 -2.84 12.00
N VAL A 124 7.23 -2.81 12.35
CA VAL A 124 8.28 -2.38 11.44
C VAL A 124 9.43 -3.36 11.35
N GLU A 125 9.28 -4.57 11.88
CA GLU A 125 10.38 -5.53 11.91
C GLU A 125 10.93 -5.82 10.52
N HIS A 126 10.06 -5.81 9.52
CA HIS A 126 10.45 -6.14 8.15
C HIS A 126 11.00 -4.95 7.36
N PHE A 127 10.94 -3.75 7.90
CA PHE A 127 11.37 -2.55 7.17
C PHE A 127 12.78 -2.65 6.59
N PRO A 128 13.78 -3.19 7.32
CA PRO A 128 15.11 -3.28 6.72
C PRO A 128 15.19 -4.14 5.47
N ASP A 129 14.21 -5.00 5.25
CA ASP A 129 14.21 -5.87 4.07
C ASP A 129 13.40 -5.29 2.91
N ILE A 130 12.83 -4.09 3.07
CA ILE A 130 12.14 -3.42 1.97
C ILE A 130 13.17 -2.60 1.19
N LYS A 131 13.41 -3.00 -0.06
CA LYS A 131 14.46 -2.38 -0.86
C LYS A 131 13.91 -1.61 -2.05
N VAL A 132 12.59 -1.57 -2.21
CA VAL A 132 11.96 -0.87 -3.32
C VAL A 132 11.53 0.52 -2.88
N PRO A 133 11.30 1.43 -3.83
CA PRO A 133 10.77 2.74 -3.47
C PRO A 133 9.40 2.64 -2.80
N CYS A 134 9.17 3.48 -1.80
CA CYS A 134 7.92 3.48 -1.04
C CYS A 134 7.34 4.87 -0.97
N LEU A 135 6.03 4.96 -1.16
CA LEU A 135 5.27 6.18 -0.90
C LEU A 135 4.40 5.95 0.33
N PHE A 136 4.62 6.75 1.37
CA PHE A 136 3.79 6.71 2.57
C PHE A 136 2.89 7.94 2.58
N ILE A 137 1.58 7.71 2.69
CA ILE A 137 0.60 8.80 2.79
C ILE A 137 -0.19 8.60 4.07
N SER A 138 -0.17 9.55 4.97
CA SER A 138 -0.94 9.44 6.21
C SER A 138 -1.34 10.81 6.70
N GLY A 139 -2.33 10.82 7.59
CA GLY A 139 -2.77 12.07 8.20
C GLY A 139 -1.88 12.45 9.38
N ASP A 140 -1.74 13.75 9.64
CA ASP A 140 -0.93 14.17 10.76
C ASP A 140 -1.63 13.95 12.11
N LYS A 141 -2.89 13.52 12.08
CA LYS A 141 -3.63 13.15 13.30
C LYS A 141 -3.97 11.66 13.30
N ASP A 142 -3.20 10.85 12.60
CA ASP A 142 -3.43 9.42 12.52
C ASP A 142 -3.14 8.75 13.85
N GLU A 143 -4.10 8.02 14.37
CA GLU A 143 -4.00 7.35 15.67
C GLU A 143 -3.07 6.17 15.65
N PHE A 144 -2.76 5.64 14.46
CA PHE A 144 -1.91 4.46 14.32
C PHE A 144 -0.45 4.83 14.01
N GLY A 145 -0.15 6.12 13.95
CA GLY A 145 1.22 6.57 13.74
C GLY A 145 1.28 8.07 13.56
N THR A 146 1.97 8.74 14.46
CA THR A 146 2.15 10.20 14.38
C THR A 146 3.26 10.53 13.40
N PRO A 147 3.31 11.78 12.92
CA PRO A 147 4.43 12.17 12.07
C PRO A 147 5.79 11.93 12.72
N GLU A 148 5.89 12.17 14.03
CA GLU A 148 7.15 11.94 14.74
C GLU A 148 7.53 10.47 14.76
N GLU A 149 6.52 9.60 14.94
CA GLU A 149 6.78 8.17 14.93
C GLU A 149 7.23 7.69 13.56
N PHE A 150 6.62 8.18 12.50
CA PHE A 150 7.09 7.86 11.16
C PHE A 150 8.52 8.33 10.94
N SER A 151 8.83 9.52 11.38
CA SER A 151 10.20 10.01 11.26
C SER A 151 11.22 9.07 11.88
N UNK A 152 10.79 8.38 12.77
CA UNK A 152 11.61 7.54 13.50
C UNK A 152 11.70 6.23 12.88
N UNK A 153 10.69 5.61 12.30
CA UNK A 153 10.61 4.36 11.86
C UNK A 153 11.02 4.20 10.47
N LEU A 154 10.77 5.28 9.61
CA LEU A 154 10.99 5.12 8.17
C LEU A 154 12.46 5.02 7.74
N PRO A 155 13.41 5.61 8.44
CA PRO A 155 14.81 5.41 8.01
C PRO A 155 15.29 3.96 8.04
N GLN A 156 14.55 3.05 8.66
CA GLN A 156 14.94 1.64 8.64
C GLN A 156 14.70 1.00 7.27
N ILE A 157 13.92 1.64 6.41
CA ILE A 157 13.65 1.11 5.08
C ILE A 157 14.83 1.40 4.16
N UNK A 158 15.15 0.36 3.47
CA UNK A 158 16.22 0.46 2.71
C UNK A 158 16.06 1.12 1.45
N GLY A 159 14.91 1.05 0.87
CA GLY A 159 14.61 1.72 -0.36
C GLY A 159 14.34 3.20 -0.16
N PRO A 160 14.23 3.96 -1.27
CA PRO A 160 13.91 5.39 -1.13
C PRO A 160 12.50 5.59 -0.63
N VAL A 161 12.30 6.51 0.31
CA VAL A 161 10.99 6.76 0.90
C VAL A 161 10.54 8.18 0.60
N THR A 162 9.29 8.30 0.12
CA THR A 162 8.61 9.57 -0.02
C THR A 162 7.46 9.60 0.98
N ARG A 163 7.34 10.70 1.72
CA ARG A 163 6.28 10.85 2.72
C ARG A 163 5.39 12.01 2.37
N VAL A 164 4.11 11.81 2.60
CA VAL A 164 3.12 12.87 2.44
C VAL A 164 2.20 12.89 3.65
N UNK A 165 2.10 13.77 4.37
CA UNK A 165 1.33 13.88 5.45
C UNK A 165 0.27 14.77 5.11
N LEU A 166 -0.92 14.51 5.41
CA LEU A 166 -2.13 15.28 5.12
C LEU A 166 -2.60 15.98 6.37
N GLU A 167 -2.64 17.28 6.28
CA GLU A 167 -2.94 18.14 7.45
C GLU A 167 -4.35 17.92 7.94
N GLY A 168 -4.49 17.73 9.26
CA GLY A 168 -5.80 17.62 9.92
C GLY A 168 -6.50 16.29 9.73
N LYS A 169 -5.87 15.31 9.11
CA LYS A 169 -6.53 14.04 8.81
C LYS A 169 -6.15 12.95 9.79
N ARG A 170 -7.12 12.10 10.03
CA ARG A 170 -6.97 10.93 10.90
C ARG A 170 -6.82 9.66 10.04
N UNK A 171 -6.87 8.59 10.53
CA UNK A 171 -6.68 7.43 9.94
C UNK A 171 -7.49 7.19 8.80
N ASP A 172 -8.74 7.57 8.95
CA ASP A 172 -9.65 7.26 7.87
C ASP A 172 -9.45 8.13 6.64
N LEU A 173 -8.68 9.21 6.75
CA LEU A 173 -8.43 10.11 5.61
C LEU A 173 -9.72 10.54 4.90
N UNK A 174 -10.62 10.71 5.56
CA UNK A 174 -11.82 11.05 5.07
C UNK A 174 -11.75 12.21 4.19
N GLY A 175 -12.33 12.11 3.12
CA GLY A 175 -12.45 13.15 2.13
C GLY A 175 -11.15 13.53 1.46
N ALA A 176 -10.12 12.72 1.56
CA ALA A 176 -8.80 13.08 1.06
C ALA A 176 -8.44 12.37 -0.24
N ASP A 177 -9.39 11.74 -0.92
CA ASP A 177 -9.04 10.95 -2.10
C ASP A 177 -8.29 11.75 -3.15
N GLU A 178 -8.71 12.97 -3.36
CA GLU A 178 -8.00 13.80 -4.33
C GLU A 178 -6.57 14.13 -3.89
N UNK A 179 -6.33 14.26 -2.74
CA UNK A 179 -5.09 14.58 -2.18
C UNK A 179 -4.21 13.45 -2.28
N ILE A 180 -4.86 12.26 -2.01
CA ILE A 180 -4.09 11.01 -2.16
C ILE A 180 -3.72 10.79 -3.61
N GLY A 181 -4.67 10.94 -4.47
CA GLY A 181 -4.40 10.78 -5.90
C GLY A 181 -3.30 11.72 -6.42
N UNK A 182 -3.22 12.81 -6.00
CA UNK A 182 -2.29 13.73 -6.37
C UNK A 182 -0.95 13.32 -6.03
N ALA A 183 -0.87 12.83 -4.71
CA ALA A 183 0.43 12.32 -4.24
C ALA A 183 0.89 11.11 -5.03
N VAL A 184 0.01 10.24 -5.31
CA VAL A 184 0.32 9.06 -6.12
C VAL A 184 0.79 9.48 -7.53
N UNK A 185 0.11 10.26 -8.12
CA UNK A 185 0.44 10.69 -9.32
C UNK A 185 1.73 11.28 -9.41
N GLU A 186 2.10 12.20 -8.48
CA GLU A 186 3.42 12.85 -8.43
C GLU A 186 4.55 11.85 -8.19
N TRP A 187 4.30 10.92 -7.29
CA TRP A 187 5.31 9.93 -6.98
C TRP A 187 5.61 9.02 -8.18
N LEU A 188 4.57 8.59 -8.89
CA LEU A 188 4.77 7.75 -10.07
C LEU A 188 5.50 8.49 -11.18
N ASN A 189 5.28 9.78 -11.30
CA ASN A 189 5.95 10.56 -12.35
C ASN A 189 7.44 10.79 -12.10
N LYS A 190 7.94 10.48 -10.91
CA LYS A 190 9.36 10.60 -10.62
C LYS A 190 10.16 9.36 -11.00
N UNK A 191 9.37 8.55 -11.16
CA UNK A 191 10.03 7.31 -11.31
C UNK A 191 10.44 6.94 -12.50
#